data_be81cbd3d37da92e629bd2aecbef0f59
#
_entry.id   be81cbd3d37da92e629bd2aecbef0f59
#
_cell.length_a   1.000
_cell.length_b   1.000
_cell.length_c   1.000
_cell.angle_alpha   90.00
_cell.angle_beta   90.00
_cell.angle_gamma   90.00
#
_symmetry.space_group_name_H-M   'P 1'
#
loop_
_entity.id
_entity.type
_entity.pdbx_description
1 polymer ?
#
loop_
_entity_poly.entity_id
_entity_poly.type
_entity_poly.pdbx_seq_one_letter_code
_entity_poly.pdbx_strand_id
1 'polypeptide(L)'
;MKAAVYYQTGPPDVLRYEDVPDPTCAPDGVVIEVEAISIEGGDVGNRARGEMPKVPHIVGYQCGGTILEVGAEVRDRKVGERVVAIMMHGSHAARVAVPAGFTFVVPEGLAVEVAACVPIPF
;
A
#
# COMPACT_ATOMS: atom_id res chain seq x y z
N MET A 1 5.43 -5.30 -11.44
CA MET A 1 4.57 -5.92 -10.41
C MET A 1 3.12 -5.90 -10.82
N LYS A 2 2.30 -6.75 -10.24
CA LYS A 2 0.84 -6.71 -10.44
C LYS A 2 0.19 -5.66 -9.55
N ALA A 3 -0.83 -4.99 -10.10
CA ALA A 3 -1.63 -4.03 -9.36
C ALA A 3 -3.04 -3.96 -9.91
N ALA A 4 -3.98 -3.56 -9.04
CA ALA A 4 -5.33 -3.22 -9.45
C ALA A 4 -5.35 -1.74 -9.85
N VAL A 5 -5.45 -1.47 -11.13
CA VAL A 5 -5.34 -0.13 -11.71
C VAL A 5 -6.64 0.29 -12.40
N TYR A 6 -6.80 1.59 -12.57
CA TYR A 6 -7.82 2.12 -13.46
C TYR A 6 -7.33 3.39 -14.16
N TYR A 7 -7.91 3.66 -15.33
CA TYR A 7 -7.53 4.76 -16.21
C TYR A 7 -8.56 5.88 -16.21
N GLN A 8 -9.72 5.61 -15.65
CA GLN A 8 -10.82 6.55 -15.46
C GLN A 8 -11.64 6.12 -14.24
N THR A 9 -12.28 7.07 -13.59
CA THR A 9 -13.23 6.78 -12.51
C THR A 9 -14.51 6.18 -13.06
N GLY A 10 -15.23 5.46 -12.22
CA GLY A 10 -16.49 4.85 -12.61
C GLY A 10 -16.88 3.67 -11.73
N PRO A 11 -17.74 2.77 -12.23
CA PRO A 11 -18.18 1.57 -11.53
C PRO A 11 -17.04 0.55 -11.39
N PRO A 12 -17.23 -0.55 -10.63
CA PRO A 12 -16.16 -1.54 -10.38
C PRO A 12 -15.47 -2.10 -11.63
N ASP A 13 -16.15 -2.14 -12.76
CA ASP A 13 -15.60 -2.67 -14.01
C ASP A 13 -14.53 -1.79 -14.66
N VAL A 14 -14.24 -0.59 -14.11
CA VAL A 14 -13.08 0.20 -14.53
C VAL A 14 -11.76 -0.41 -14.05
N LEU A 15 -11.81 -1.25 -13.02
CA LEU A 15 -10.61 -1.91 -12.46
C LEU A 15 -10.04 -2.93 -13.43
N ARG A 16 -8.71 -2.90 -13.56
CA ARG A 16 -7.93 -3.85 -14.35
C ARG A 16 -6.79 -4.39 -13.51
N TYR A 17 -6.49 -5.66 -13.67
CA TYR A 17 -5.34 -6.29 -13.02
C TYR A 17 -4.20 -6.38 -14.03
N GLU A 18 -3.22 -5.50 -13.89
CA GLU A 18 -2.17 -5.29 -14.89
C GLU A 18 -0.79 -5.27 -14.26
N ASP A 19 0.23 -5.44 -15.11
CA ASP A 19 1.62 -5.20 -14.74
C ASP A 19 1.92 -3.70 -14.80
N VAL A 20 2.54 -3.20 -13.74
CA VAL A 20 3.03 -1.82 -13.63
C VAL A 20 4.47 -1.84 -13.15
N PRO A 21 5.24 -0.75 -13.33
CA PRO A 21 6.60 -0.68 -12.80
C PRO A 21 6.64 -0.90 -11.29
N ASP A 22 7.69 -1.56 -10.81
CA ASP A 22 7.95 -1.69 -9.38
C ASP A 22 8.19 -0.32 -8.75
N PRO A 23 7.77 -0.10 -7.49
CA PRO A 23 8.05 1.16 -6.81
C PRO A 23 9.55 1.28 -6.49
N THR A 24 10.01 2.52 -6.41
CA THR A 24 11.39 2.86 -6.05
C THR A 24 11.47 3.23 -4.57
N CYS A 25 12.48 2.71 -3.87
CA CYS A 25 12.72 3.03 -2.47
C CYS A 25 13.38 4.41 -2.35
N ALA A 26 12.73 5.33 -1.63
CA ALA A 26 13.32 6.61 -1.29
C ALA A 26 14.34 6.46 -0.14
N PRO A 27 15.29 7.41 0.04
CA PRO A 27 16.28 7.33 1.12
C PRO A 27 15.68 7.21 2.52
N ASP A 28 14.53 7.83 2.77
CA ASP A 28 13.79 7.80 4.04
C ASP A 28 12.66 6.77 4.07
N GLY A 29 12.57 5.95 3.03
CA GLY A 29 11.45 5.06 2.79
C GLY A 29 11.77 3.57 2.95
N VAL A 30 10.73 2.79 2.78
CA VAL A 30 10.80 1.33 2.69
C VAL A 30 9.96 0.86 1.50
N VAL A 31 10.32 -0.30 0.96
CA VAL A 31 9.48 -1.05 0.01
C VAL A 31 8.93 -2.27 0.74
N ILE A 32 7.63 -2.46 0.64
CA ILE A 32 6.90 -3.54 1.32
C ILE A 32 6.35 -4.49 0.27
N GLU A 33 6.58 -5.79 0.46
CA GLU A 33 5.82 -6.83 -0.23
C GLU A 33 4.47 -6.96 0.45
N VAL A 34 3.42 -6.61 -0.27
CA VAL A 34 2.06 -6.57 0.28
C VAL A 34 1.49 -7.99 0.38
N GLU A 35 1.08 -8.36 1.56
CA GLU A 35 0.47 -9.66 1.85
C GLU A 35 -1.02 -9.53 2.08
N ALA A 36 -1.47 -8.39 2.61
CA ALA A 36 -2.88 -8.10 2.86
C ALA A 36 -3.18 -6.62 2.70
N ILE A 37 -4.37 -6.33 2.22
CA ILE A 37 -4.94 -4.99 2.19
C ILE A 37 -6.32 -5.02 2.86
N SER A 38 -6.81 -3.86 3.26
CA SER A 38 -8.23 -3.69 3.52
C SER A 38 -8.83 -2.74 2.51
N ILE A 39 -10.08 -2.95 2.16
CA ILE A 39 -10.82 -2.08 1.26
C ILE A 39 -11.65 -1.13 2.10
N GLU A 40 -11.32 0.16 2.02
CA GLU A 40 -12.00 1.20 2.77
C GLU A 40 -13.11 1.86 1.95
N GLY A 41 -14.08 2.48 2.63
CA GLY A 41 -15.12 3.25 1.95
C GLY A 41 -14.56 4.36 1.06
N GLY A 42 -13.45 4.97 1.46
CA GLY A 42 -12.74 5.96 0.67
C GLY A 42 -12.16 5.41 -0.63
N ASP A 43 -11.69 4.16 -0.63
CA ASP A 43 -11.17 3.51 -1.84
C ASP A 43 -12.29 3.36 -2.87
N VAL A 44 -13.46 2.94 -2.42
CA VAL A 44 -14.66 2.79 -3.28
C VAL A 44 -15.09 4.15 -3.83
N GLY A 45 -15.12 5.18 -2.98
CA GLY A 45 -15.46 6.54 -3.38
C GLY A 45 -14.47 7.13 -4.37
N ASN A 46 -13.19 6.96 -4.13
CA ASN A 46 -12.13 7.44 -5.02
C ASN A 46 -12.19 6.76 -6.39
N ARG A 47 -12.39 5.45 -6.44
CA ARG A 47 -12.57 4.75 -7.72
C ARG A 47 -13.79 5.27 -8.46
N ALA A 48 -14.89 5.50 -7.75
CA ALA A 48 -16.15 5.90 -8.37
C ALA A 48 -16.10 7.32 -8.97
N ARG A 49 -15.45 8.27 -8.26
CA ARG A 49 -15.53 9.71 -8.62
C ARG A 49 -14.41 10.57 -8.03
N GLY A 50 -13.37 9.98 -7.46
CA GLY A 50 -12.29 10.73 -6.84
C GLY A 50 -11.30 11.30 -7.83
N GLU A 51 -10.31 12.03 -7.30
CA GLU A 51 -9.20 12.52 -8.08
C GLU A 51 -8.24 11.39 -8.47
N MET A 52 -7.60 11.54 -9.60
CA MET A 52 -6.58 10.61 -10.09
C MET A 52 -5.26 11.38 -10.26
N PRO A 53 -4.44 11.49 -9.19
CA PRO A 53 -3.17 12.21 -9.28
C PRO A 53 -2.21 11.65 -10.31
N LYS A 54 -2.39 10.37 -10.66
CA LYS A 54 -1.56 9.67 -11.65
C LYS A 54 -2.46 8.73 -12.45
N VAL A 55 -2.14 8.51 -13.72
CA VAL A 55 -2.84 7.56 -14.60
C VAL A 55 -1.83 6.57 -15.16
N PRO A 56 -2.01 5.26 -15.04
CA PRO A 56 -3.08 4.61 -14.29
C PRO A 56 -2.99 4.88 -12.79
N HIS A 57 -4.14 4.86 -12.13
CA HIS A 57 -4.22 5.10 -10.69
C HIS A 57 -4.43 3.80 -9.92
N ILE A 58 -3.86 3.75 -8.72
CA ILE A 58 -4.00 2.65 -7.77
C ILE A 58 -4.53 3.26 -6.47
N VAL A 59 -5.70 2.84 -6.03
CA VAL A 59 -6.25 3.25 -4.73
C VAL A 59 -5.66 2.45 -3.58
N GLY A 60 -6.03 2.79 -2.37
CA GLY A 60 -5.73 2.03 -1.17
C GLY A 60 -4.99 2.84 -0.13
N TYR A 61 -5.53 2.87 1.09
CA TYR A 61 -5.00 3.65 2.21
C TYR A 61 -4.08 2.87 3.12
N GLN A 62 -4.14 1.55 3.12
CA GLN A 62 -3.35 0.75 4.05
C GLN A 62 -3.06 -0.65 3.51
N CYS A 63 -1.97 -1.21 4.00
CA CYS A 63 -1.60 -2.60 3.72
C CYS A 63 -0.81 -3.17 4.90
N GLY A 64 -0.68 -4.49 4.91
CA GLY A 64 0.26 -5.21 5.75
C GLY A 64 1.16 -6.08 4.90
N GLY A 65 2.39 -6.27 5.32
CA GLY A 65 3.34 -7.09 4.59
C GLY A 65 4.73 -7.08 5.20
N THR A 66 5.70 -7.48 4.40
CA THR A 66 7.10 -7.64 4.81
C THR A 66 7.98 -6.63 4.08
N ILE A 67 8.88 -5.99 4.81
CA ILE A 67 9.85 -5.04 4.23
C ILE A 67 10.83 -5.78 3.34
N LEU A 68 10.91 -5.39 2.08
CA LEU A 68 11.87 -5.91 1.09
C LEU A 68 13.12 -5.05 0.98
N GLU A 69 12.98 -3.74 1.17
CA GLU A 69 14.06 -2.77 0.96
C GLU A 69 13.91 -1.62 1.94
N VAL A 70 15.04 -1.11 2.42
CA VAL A 70 15.12 -0.01 3.37
C VAL A 70 16.02 1.08 2.80
N GLY A 71 15.56 2.32 2.81
CA GLY A 71 16.35 3.46 2.35
C GLY A 71 17.54 3.75 3.25
N ALA A 72 18.56 4.40 2.69
CA ALA A 72 19.85 4.62 3.35
C ALA A 72 19.76 5.46 4.64
N GLU A 73 18.73 6.29 4.78
CA GLU A 73 18.50 7.15 5.94
C GLU A 73 17.64 6.51 7.03
N VAL A 74 17.05 5.35 6.76
CA VAL A 74 16.18 4.66 7.72
C VAL A 74 17.03 3.94 8.76
N ARG A 75 16.68 4.13 10.06
CA ARG A 75 17.44 3.56 11.19
C ARG A 75 16.64 2.57 12.03
N ASP A 76 15.32 2.68 12.01
CA ASP A 76 14.42 1.95 12.92
C ASP A 76 13.55 0.90 12.21
N ARG A 77 13.88 0.58 10.98
CA ARG A 77 13.25 -0.52 10.20
C ARG A 77 14.33 -1.32 9.50
N LYS A 78 14.06 -2.60 9.26
CA LYS A 78 14.98 -3.50 8.56
C LYS A 78 14.24 -4.46 7.62
N VAL A 79 14.95 -4.95 6.62
CA VAL A 79 14.46 -5.99 5.71
C VAL A 79 14.01 -7.23 6.50
N GLY A 80 12.86 -7.76 6.13
CA GLY A 80 12.26 -8.92 6.78
C GLY A 80 11.28 -8.60 7.91
N GLU A 81 11.22 -7.34 8.39
CA GLU A 81 10.21 -6.96 9.38
C GLU A 81 8.82 -6.96 8.79
N ARG A 82 7.86 -7.42 9.59
CA ARG A 82 6.43 -7.35 9.26
C ARG A 82 5.87 -6.03 9.76
N VAL A 83 5.24 -5.30 8.86
CA VAL A 83 4.70 -3.96 9.13
C VAL A 83 3.31 -3.81 8.53
N VAL A 84 2.55 -2.86 9.08
CA VAL A 84 1.44 -2.24 8.39
C VAL A 84 1.86 -0.84 7.97
N ALA A 85 1.30 -0.35 6.88
CA ALA A 85 1.61 0.97 6.35
C ALA A 85 0.33 1.72 6.00
N ILE A 86 0.37 3.03 6.18
CA ILE A 86 -0.69 3.95 5.75
C ILE A 86 -0.18 4.81 4.60
N MET A 87 -1.08 5.18 3.70
CA MET A 87 -0.78 6.01 2.52
C MET A 87 -2.04 6.68 1.98
N MET A 88 -1.89 7.68 1.16
CA MET A 88 -3.04 8.35 0.55
C MET A 88 -3.65 7.53 -0.58
N HIS A 89 -2.84 6.75 -1.27
CA HIS A 89 -3.24 5.83 -2.34
C HIS A 89 -2.10 4.85 -2.63
N GLY A 90 -2.40 3.75 -3.31
CA GLY A 90 -1.37 2.85 -3.82
C GLY A 90 -1.30 1.46 -3.20
N SER A 91 -2.09 1.16 -2.15
CA SER A 91 -1.93 -0.13 -1.45
C SER A 91 -2.44 -1.35 -2.23
N HIS A 92 -3.30 -1.15 -3.24
CA HIS A 92 -3.85 -2.26 -4.03
C HIS A 92 -2.87 -2.73 -5.11
N ALA A 93 -1.66 -3.07 -4.69
CA ALA A 93 -0.56 -3.50 -5.54
C ALA A 93 0.27 -4.56 -4.83
N ALA A 94 1.07 -5.31 -5.58
CA ALA A 94 1.95 -6.33 -5.01
C ALA A 94 3.04 -5.74 -4.11
N ARG A 95 3.49 -4.52 -4.39
CA ARG A 95 4.48 -3.80 -3.59
C ARG A 95 4.10 -2.34 -3.46
N VAL A 96 4.51 -1.74 -2.33
CA VAL A 96 4.35 -0.32 -2.09
C VAL A 96 5.65 0.29 -1.59
N ALA A 97 5.91 1.54 -1.93
CA ALA A 97 6.99 2.34 -1.36
C ALA A 97 6.37 3.47 -0.54
N VAL A 98 6.74 3.58 0.72
CA VAL A 98 6.23 4.59 1.65
C VAL A 98 7.37 5.12 2.52
N PRO A 99 7.27 6.35 3.06
CA PRO A 99 8.17 6.79 4.11
C PRO A 99 8.12 5.83 5.31
N ALA A 100 9.27 5.55 5.91
CA ALA A 100 9.36 4.62 7.05
C ALA A 100 8.48 5.07 8.22
N GLY A 101 8.30 6.38 8.41
CA GLY A 101 7.44 6.95 9.44
C GLY A 101 5.95 6.65 9.29
N PHE A 102 5.52 6.15 8.13
CA PHE A 102 4.14 5.74 7.89
C PHE A 102 3.94 4.22 8.07
N THR A 103 4.92 3.56 8.67
CA THR A 103 4.86 2.13 8.96
C THR A 103 4.82 1.88 10.47
N PHE A 104 4.18 0.78 10.84
CA PHE A 104 4.08 0.33 12.23
C PHE A 104 4.42 -1.16 12.28
N VAL A 105 5.33 -1.54 13.16
CA VAL A 105 5.74 -2.94 13.29
C VAL A 105 4.57 -3.77 13.81
N VAL A 106 4.28 -4.88 13.14
CA VAL A 106 3.22 -5.81 13.56
C VAL A 106 3.70 -6.55 14.81
N PRO A 107 2.94 -6.52 15.92
CA PRO A 107 3.30 -7.27 17.12
C PRO A 107 3.40 -8.78 16.85
N GLU A 108 4.33 -9.44 17.54
CA GLU A 108 4.46 -10.87 17.45
C GLU A 108 3.15 -11.56 17.84
N GLY A 109 2.75 -12.57 17.07
CA GLY A 109 1.52 -13.31 17.29
C GLY A 109 0.27 -12.70 16.65
N LEU A 110 0.35 -11.48 16.09
CA LEU A 110 -0.75 -10.88 15.35
C LEU A 110 -0.65 -11.23 13.86
N ALA A 111 -1.72 -11.74 13.29
CA ALA A 111 -1.76 -12.04 11.85
C ALA A 111 -1.73 -10.75 11.03
N VAL A 112 -1.01 -10.78 9.90
CA VAL A 112 -0.88 -9.60 9.02
C VAL A 112 -2.21 -9.15 8.45
N GLU A 113 -3.11 -10.07 8.17
CA GLU A 113 -4.46 -9.80 7.66
C GLU A 113 -5.29 -9.01 8.67
N VAL A 114 -5.13 -9.31 9.94
CA VAL A 114 -5.79 -8.57 11.03
C VAL A 114 -5.13 -7.21 11.19
N ALA A 115 -3.80 -7.18 11.22
CA ALA A 115 -3.05 -5.93 11.37
C ALA A 115 -3.34 -4.94 10.25
N ALA A 116 -3.49 -5.42 9.00
CA ALA A 116 -3.76 -4.57 7.85
C ALA A 116 -5.12 -3.84 7.91
N CYS A 117 -6.02 -4.27 8.78
CA CYS A 117 -7.34 -3.64 8.95
C CYS A 117 -7.38 -2.58 10.06
N VAL A 118 -6.28 -2.37 10.78
CA VAL A 118 -6.29 -1.55 12.00
C VAL A 118 -6.02 -0.06 11.76
N PRO A 119 -4.99 0.36 11.00
CA PRO A 119 -4.54 1.76 11.07
C PRO A 119 -5.58 2.80 10.65
N ILE A 120 -6.33 2.55 9.60
CA ILE A 120 -7.26 3.56 9.07
C ILE A 120 -8.56 3.64 9.87
N PRO A 121 -9.25 2.52 10.24
CA PRO A 121 -10.48 2.60 11.03
C PRO A 121 -10.26 3.06 12.47
N PHE A 122 -9.07 2.87 12.99
CA PHE A 122 -8.71 3.14 14.39
C PHE A 122 -7.58 4.16 14.52
#